data_504f6f323acb5968a62287bb2a9880dc
#
_entry.id   504f6f323acb5968a62287bb2a9880dc
#
_cell.length_a   1.000
_cell.length_b   1.000
_cell.length_c   1.000
_cell.angle_alpha   90.00
_cell.angle_beta   90.00
_cell.angle_gamma   90.00
#
_symmetry.space_group_name_H-M   'P 1'
#
loop_
_entity.id
_entity.type
_entity.pdbx_description
1 polymer ?
#
loop_
_entity_poly.entity_id
_entity_poly.type
_entity_poly.pdbx_seq_one_letter_code
_entity_poly.pdbx_strand_id
1 'polypeptide(L)'
;MTLVGHSAGCGEVVRYLSRHGDDRVERAVLLAPVTPLIAKSGDNPGGVDPAILAAGAASLMADVPGWCAENARPFFGATAVSPGLVEWVTRQIVDTPLQSLLETAAAYTTTDFRADLASVRVPTLIIHGDLDASAPIDLTGRRTAALITGSRLLVYEGSGHGLYAADHARLNPDVLAFIGEERALAA
;
A
#
# COMPACT_ATOMS: atom_id res chain seq x y z
N MET A 1 16.46 9.88 8.13
CA MET A 1 15.17 9.34 8.64
C MET A 1 14.69 8.17 7.77
N THR A 2 13.82 7.31 8.28
CA THR A 2 13.12 6.29 7.48
C THR A 2 11.68 6.75 7.19
N LEU A 3 11.24 6.67 5.93
CA LEU A 3 9.85 6.89 5.56
C LEU A 3 9.12 5.56 5.52
N VAL A 4 7.93 5.51 6.13
CA VAL A 4 7.06 4.33 6.12
C VAL A 4 5.72 4.73 5.53
N GLY A 5 5.33 4.11 4.42
CA GLY A 5 4.01 4.29 3.79
C GLY A 5 3.19 3.02 3.87
N HIS A 6 1.86 3.18 3.99
CA HIS A 6 0.90 2.09 3.83
C HIS A 6 -0.07 2.44 2.72
N SER A 7 -0.39 1.48 1.85
CA SER A 7 -1.39 1.66 0.78
C SER A 7 -1.09 2.89 -0.10
N ALA A 8 -2.00 3.85 -0.18
CA ALA A 8 -1.83 5.12 -0.89
C ALA A 8 -0.60 5.91 -0.40
N GLY A 9 -0.29 5.87 0.90
CA GLY A 9 0.91 6.49 1.48
C GLY A 9 2.23 5.96 0.89
N CYS A 10 2.24 4.76 0.31
CA CYS A 10 3.40 4.27 -0.44
C CYS A 10 3.66 5.11 -1.70
N GLY A 11 2.60 5.50 -2.40
CA GLY A 11 2.68 6.41 -3.55
C GLY A 11 3.21 7.78 -3.15
N GLU A 12 2.80 8.29 -1.99
CA GLU A 12 3.29 9.56 -1.44
C GLU A 12 4.78 9.49 -1.12
N VAL A 13 5.25 8.42 -0.45
CA VAL A 13 6.67 8.18 -0.17
C VAL A 13 7.49 8.15 -1.46
N VAL A 14 7.05 7.38 -2.43
CA VAL A 14 7.75 7.23 -3.72
C VAL A 14 7.78 8.56 -4.49
N ARG A 15 6.65 9.28 -4.53
CA ARG A 15 6.55 10.59 -5.17
C ARG A 15 7.39 11.64 -4.46
N TYR A 16 7.47 11.60 -3.12
CA TYR A 16 8.36 12.47 -2.37
C TYR A 16 9.83 12.24 -2.77
N LEU A 17 10.29 10.99 -2.76
CA LEU A 17 11.66 10.63 -3.13
C LEU A 17 11.99 11.05 -4.56
N SER A 18 11.07 10.84 -5.50
CA SER A 18 11.23 11.22 -6.90
C SER A 18 11.37 12.74 -7.11
N ARG A 19 10.60 13.54 -6.37
CA ARG A 19 10.52 14.99 -6.58
C ARG A 19 11.46 15.81 -5.71
N HIS A 20 11.78 15.31 -4.52
CA HIS A 20 12.54 16.07 -3.52
C HIS A 20 13.89 15.45 -3.19
N GLY A 21 14.21 14.27 -3.80
CA GLY A 21 15.45 13.56 -3.53
C GLY A 21 15.46 12.82 -2.19
N ASP A 22 16.60 12.27 -1.85
CA ASP A 22 16.79 11.39 -0.71
C ASP A 22 17.75 11.92 0.37
N ASP A 23 18.23 13.18 0.26
CA ASP A 23 19.22 13.77 1.16
C ASP A 23 18.89 13.61 2.67
N ARG A 24 17.59 13.56 2.99
CA ARG A 24 17.07 13.42 4.35
C ARG A 24 16.50 12.05 4.66
N VAL A 25 16.48 11.15 3.68
CA VAL A 25 15.86 9.83 3.77
C VAL A 25 16.91 8.74 3.61
N GLU A 26 17.04 7.91 4.62
CA GLU A 26 18.01 6.82 4.63
C GLU A 26 17.41 5.51 4.10
N ARG A 27 16.12 5.31 4.33
CA ARG A 27 15.39 4.09 3.97
C ARG A 27 13.93 4.39 3.69
N ALA A 28 13.30 3.51 2.92
CA ALA A 28 11.85 3.49 2.72
C ALA A 28 11.27 2.12 3.07
N VAL A 29 10.10 2.11 3.70
CA VAL A 29 9.29 0.91 3.94
C VAL A 29 7.92 1.12 3.31
N LEU A 30 7.53 0.21 2.43
CA LEU A 30 6.27 0.26 1.69
C LEU A 30 5.40 -0.93 2.11
N LEU A 31 4.33 -0.66 2.84
CA LEU A 31 3.40 -1.67 3.35
C LEU A 31 2.17 -1.75 2.45
N ALA A 32 1.89 -2.91 1.88
CA ALA A 32 0.76 -3.15 0.98
C ALA A 32 0.60 -2.03 -0.07
N PRO A 33 1.64 -1.70 -0.86
CA PRO A 33 1.61 -0.59 -1.79
C PRO A 33 0.52 -0.75 -2.86
N VAL A 34 -0.07 0.36 -3.29
CA VAL A 34 -1.00 0.45 -4.44
C VAL A 34 -0.28 0.84 -5.74
N THR A 35 1.04 0.96 -5.69
CA THR A 35 1.89 1.23 -6.85
C THR A 35 2.16 -0.07 -7.65
N PRO A 36 2.55 -0.02 -8.92
CA PRO A 36 2.91 1.14 -9.72
C PRO A 36 1.73 1.86 -10.40
N LEU A 37 0.67 1.15 -10.77
CA LEU A 37 -0.51 1.67 -11.46
C LEU A 37 -1.65 0.68 -11.33
N ILE A 38 -2.77 1.11 -10.76
CA ILE A 38 -3.97 0.28 -10.56
C ILE A 38 -4.84 0.23 -11.82
N ALA A 39 -5.17 1.38 -12.39
CA ALA A 39 -6.11 1.45 -13.51
C ALA A 39 -5.56 0.75 -14.76
N LYS A 40 -6.45 0.02 -15.44
CA LYS A 40 -6.17 -0.55 -16.76
C LYS A 40 -6.02 0.56 -17.79
N SER A 41 -5.01 0.41 -18.63
CA SER A 41 -4.72 1.30 -19.77
C SER A 41 -4.08 0.51 -20.90
N GLY A 42 -3.81 1.15 -22.04
CA GLY A 42 -3.17 0.49 -23.19
C GLY A 42 -1.80 -0.10 -22.85
N ASP A 43 -1.05 0.55 -21.94
CA ASP A 43 0.27 0.13 -21.45
C ASP A 43 0.22 -0.54 -20.07
N ASN A 44 -0.96 -0.72 -19.49
CA ASN A 44 -1.24 -1.51 -18.28
C ASN A 44 -2.45 -2.44 -18.50
N PRO A 45 -2.39 -3.39 -19.43
CA PRO A 45 -3.54 -4.24 -19.78
C PRO A 45 -4.01 -5.15 -18.65
N GLY A 46 -3.15 -5.46 -17.68
CA GLY A 46 -3.49 -6.24 -16.48
C GLY A 46 -4.09 -5.42 -15.33
N GLY A 47 -4.26 -4.11 -15.50
CA GLY A 47 -4.86 -3.25 -14.47
C GLY A 47 -6.35 -3.48 -14.28
N VAL A 48 -6.92 -2.86 -13.26
CA VAL A 48 -8.34 -2.92 -12.92
C VAL A 48 -9.14 -2.08 -13.90
N ASP A 49 -10.22 -2.65 -14.44
CA ASP A 49 -11.10 -1.94 -15.38
C ASP A 49 -11.66 -0.66 -14.73
N PRO A 50 -11.60 0.50 -15.43
CA PRO A 50 -12.16 1.75 -14.92
C PRO A 50 -13.62 1.65 -14.48
N ALA A 51 -14.43 0.79 -15.11
CA ALA A 51 -15.81 0.57 -14.71
C ALA A 51 -15.93 -0.07 -13.32
N ILE A 52 -15.00 -0.99 -12.97
CA ILE A 52 -14.94 -1.60 -11.62
C ILE A 52 -14.54 -0.55 -10.59
N LEU A 53 -13.55 0.29 -10.89
CA LEU A 53 -13.13 1.39 -10.01
C LEU A 53 -14.27 2.39 -9.77
N ALA A 54 -15.01 2.74 -10.83
CA ALA A 54 -16.17 3.63 -10.73
C ALA A 54 -17.31 3.00 -9.90
N ALA A 55 -17.56 1.71 -10.06
CA ALA A 55 -18.57 0.99 -9.27
C ALA A 55 -18.20 0.94 -7.79
N GLY A 56 -16.91 0.73 -7.46
CA GLY A 56 -16.41 0.78 -6.08
C GLY A 56 -16.58 2.16 -5.45
N ALA A 57 -16.27 3.23 -6.18
CA ALA A 57 -16.50 4.60 -5.72
C ALA A 57 -17.98 4.91 -5.51
N ALA A 58 -18.86 4.45 -6.40
CA ALA A 58 -20.30 4.62 -6.26
C ALA A 58 -20.85 3.87 -5.04
N SER A 59 -20.38 2.65 -4.76
CA SER A 59 -20.76 1.88 -3.56
C SER A 59 -20.31 2.61 -2.29
N LEU A 60 -19.08 3.10 -2.24
CA LEU A 60 -18.57 3.89 -1.12
C LEU A 60 -19.40 5.16 -0.91
N MET A 61 -19.77 5.87 -1.99
CA MET A 61 -20.61 7.06 -1.91
C MET A 61 -22.03 6.79 -1.39
N ALA A 62 -22.58 5.63 -1.72
CA ALA A 62 -23.95 5.28 -1.34
C ALA A 62 -24.08 4.98 0.15
N ASP A 63 -23.10 4.27 0.75
CA ASP A 63 -23.13 3.85 2.14
C ASP A 63 -21.71 3.53 2.65
N VAL A 64 -20.99 4.51 3.22
CA VAL A 64 -19.64 4.29 3.76
C VAL A 64 -19.60 3.22 4.86
N PRO A 65 -20.49 3.22 5.88
CA PRO A 65 -20.53 2.16 6.88
C PRO A 65 -20.80 0.76 6.31
N GLY A 66 -21.73 0.64 5.39
CA GLY A 66 -22.06 -0.62 4.71
C GLY A 66 -20.88 -1.12 3.88
N TRP A 67 -20.25 -0.25 3.10
CA TRP A 67 -19.05 -0.56 2.34
C TRP A 67 -17.92 -1.05 3.26
N CYS A 68 -17.70 -0.41 4.40
CA CYS A 68 -16.72 -0.86 5.39
C CYS A 68 -17.04 -2.25 5.93
N ALA A 69 -18.31 -2.53 6.25
CA ALA A 69 -18.73 -3.83 6.78
C ALA A 69 -18.49 -4.96 5.77
N GLU A 70 -18.80 -4.74 4.49
CA GLU A 70 -18.57 -5.71 3.40
C GLU A 70 -17.07 -5.97 3.17
N ASN A 71 -16.23 -4.94 3.29
CA ASN A 71 -14.81 -5.04 3.00
C ASN A 71 -13.95 -5.38 4.23
N ALA A 72 -14.49 -5.35 5.44
CA ALA A 72 -13.72 -5.58 6.67
C ALA A 72 -13.01 -6.93 6.69
N ARG A 73 -13.70 -8.02 6.32
CA ARG A 73 -13.09 -9.36 6.33
C ARG A 73 -12.01 -9.52 5.27
N PRO A 74 -12.25 -9.18 3.98
CA PRO A 74 -11.21 -9.19 2.94
C PRO A 74 -9.99 -8.33 3.27
N PHE A 75 -10.19 -7.20 3.98
CA PHE A 75 -9.12 -6.29 4.37
C PHE A 75 -8.05 -6.95 5.25
N PHE A 76 -8.44 -7.88 6.12
CA PHE A 76 -7.50 -8.58 7.02
C PHE A 76 -7.00 -9.94 6.48
N GLY A 77 -7.48 -10.39 5.34
CA GLY A 77 -7.11 -11.69 4.76
C GLY A 77 -7.57 -12.86 5.62
N ALA A 78 -6.69 -13.84 5.85
CA ALA A 78 -6.97 -14.99 6.71
C ALA A 78 -6.63 -14.74 8.18
N THR A 79 -5.92 -13.65 8.50
CA THR A 79 -5.51 -13.33 9.86
C THR A 79 -6.73 -13.13 10.76
N ALA A 80 -6.73 -13.82 11.91
CA ALA A 80 -7.78 -13.66 12.90
C ALA A 80 -7.62 -12.33 13.65
N VAL A 81 -8.67 -11.52 13.61
CA VAL A 81 -8.72 -10.22 14.29
C VAL A 81 -9.92 -10.13 15.22
N SER A 82 -9.77 -9.40 16.32
CA SER A 82 -10.88 -9.16 17.23
C SER A 82 -11.93 -8.24 16.62
N PRO A 83 -13.22 -8.34 16.99
CA PRO A 83 -14.24 -7.40 16.57
C PRO A 83 -13.88 -5.95 16.90
N GLY A 84 -13.23 -5.72 18.06
CA GLY A 84 -12.78 -4.38 18.47
C GLY A 84 -11.72 -3.78 17.54
N LEU A 85 -10.80 -4.61 16.99
CA LEU A 85 -9.83 -4.15 16.01
C LEU A 85 -10.51 -3.78 14.68
N VAL A 86 -11.47 -4.60 14.24
CA VAL A 86 -12.27 -4.30 13.04
C VAL A 86 -13.01 -2.97 13.22
N GLU A 87 -13.69 -2.78 14.35
CA GLU A 87 -14.41 -1.54 14.66
C GLU A 87 -13.46 -0.32 14.69
N TRP A 88 -12.29 -0.47 15.31
CA TRP A 88 -11.31 0.60 15.40
C TRP A 88 -10.80 1.05 14.01
N VAL A 89 -10.49 0.11 13.11
CA VAL A 89 -10.06 0.42 11.74
C VAL A 89 -11.21 1.03 10.93
N THR A 90 -12.41 0.44 11.01
CA THR A 90 -13.61 0.93 10.31
C THR A 90 -13.94 2.36 10.71
N ARG A 91 -13.85 2.68 12.00
CA ARG A 91 -14.13 4.04 12.50
C ARG A 91 -13.24 5.10 11.89
N GLN A 92 -11.96 4.79 11.66
CA GLN A 92 -11.05 5.74 11.01
C GLN A 92 -11.48 6.08 9.58
N ILE A 93 -12.02 5.10 8.85
CA ILE A 93 -12.57 5.33 7.50
C ILE A 93 -13.85 6.15 7.58
N VAL A 94 -14.78 5.77 8.47
CA VAL A 94 -16.07 6.45 8.62
C VAL A 94 -15.91 7.90 9.09
N ASP A 95 -14.92 8.18 9.94
CA ASP A 95 -14.61 9.52 10.44
C ASP A 95 -13.89 10.40 9.39
N THR A 96 -13.42 9.80 8.28
CA THR A 96 -12.79 10.56 7.19
C THR A 96 -13.85 11.21 6.31
N PRO A 97 -13.72 12.50 5.96
CA PRO A 97 -14.65 13.16 5.04
C PRO A 97 -14.79 12.40 3.73
N LEU A 98 -16.02 12.16 3.29
CA LEU A 98 -16.31 11.38 2.06
C LEU A 98 -15.57 11.93 0.83
N GLN A 99 -15.50 13.25 0.68
CA GLN A 99 -14.76 13.86 -0.42
C GLN A 99 -13.29 13.45 -0.40
N SER A 100 -12.64 13.45 0.77
CA SER A 100 -11.24 13.04 0.91
C SER A 100 -11.04 11.56 0.58
N LEU A 101 -11.97 10.69 0.96
CA LEU A 101 -11.93 9.27 0.59
C LEU A 101 -11.98 9.10 -0.93
N LEU A 102 -12.92 9.77 -1.62
CA LEU A 102 -13.11 9.66 -3.06
C LEU A 102 -11.95 10.26 -3.85
N GLU A 103 -11.47 11.44 -3.46
CA GLU A 103 -10.35 12.09 -4.15
C GLU A 103 -9.04 11.30 -3.96
N THR A 104 -8.80 10.76 -2.77
CA THR A 104 -7.65 9.89 -2.51
C THR A 104 -7.76 8.61 -3.34
N ALA A 105 -8.93 7.96 -3.37
CA ALA A 105 -9.15 6.77 -4.18
C ALA A 105 -8.92 7.04 -5.67
N ALA A 106 -9.44 8.14 -6.21
CA ALA A 106 -9.20 8.56 -7.57
C ALA A 106 -7.71 8.82 -7.84
N ALA A 107 -7.02 9.49 -6.93
CA ALA A 107 -5.61 9.82 -7.09
C ALA A 107 -4.74 8.56 -7.17
N TYR A 108 -4.82 7.63 -6.21
CA TYR A 108 -3.94 6.46 -6.22
C TYR A 108 -4.30 5.43 -7.29
N THR A 109 -5.56 5.34 -7.72
CA THR A 109 -5.96 4.38 -8.76
C THR A 109 -5.53 4.79 -10.16
N THR A 110 -5.44 6.10 -10.44
CA THR A 110 -5.14 6.65 -11.77
C THR A 110 -3.71 7.17 -11.92
N THR A 111 -2.99 7.39 -10.82
CA THR A 111 -1.61 7.89 -10.89
C THR A 111 -0.66 6.78 -11.34
N ASP A 112 0.15 7.11 -12.35
CA ASP A 112 1.27 6.27 -12.78
C ASP A 112 2.53 6.62 -11.97
N PHE A 113 2.99 5.65 -11.16
CA PHE A 113 4.18 5.78 -10.33
C PHE A 113 5.41 5.07 -10.92
N ARG A 114 5.33 4.52 -12.13
CA ARG A 114 6.43 3.70 -12.69
C ARG A 114 7.74 4.47 -12.80
N ALA A 115 7.69 5.72 -13.26
CA ALA A 115 8.86 6.57 -13.35
C ALA A 115 9.39 6.98 -11.96
N ASP A 116 8.50 7.26 -11.01
CA ASP A 116 8.89 7.60 -9.64
C ASP A 116 9.59 6.40 -8.97
N LEU A 117 9.05 5.18 -9.10
CA LEU A 117 9.64 3.96 -8.55
C LEU A 117 11.05 3.70 -9.11
N ALA A 118 11.23 3.88 -10.42
CA ALA A 118 12.53 3.72 -11.07
C ALA A 118 13.57 4.76 -10.61
N SER A 119 13.15 5.85 -10.00
CA SER A 119 14.04 6.90 -9.46
C SER A 119 14.45 6.67 -8.00
N VAL A 120 13.82 5.75 -7.28
CA VAL A 120 14.15 5.46 -5.87
C VAL A 120 15.56 4.87 -5.75
N ARG A 121 16.38 5.45 -4.87
CA ARG A 121 17.79 5.05 -4.66
C ARG A 121 18.08 4.58 -3.23
N VAL A 122 17.19 4.87 -2.29
CA VAL A 122 17.37 4.42 -0.91
C VAL A 122 17.05 2.93 -0.76
N PRO A 123 17.70 2.22 0.16
CA PRO A 123 17.29 0.88 0.52
C PRO A 123 15.80 0.84 0.83
N THR A 124 15.08 -0.07 0.16
CA THR A 124 13.63 -0.13 0.25
C THR A 124 13.17 -1.52 0.64
N LEU A 125 12.36 -1.61 1.69
CA LEU A 125 11.65 -2.81 2.10
C LEU A 125 10.18 -2.70 1.69
N ILE A 126 9.68 -3.73 1.03
CA ILE A 126 8.27 -3.86 0.67
C ILE A 126 7.72 -5.05 1.46
N ILE A 127 6.61 -4.86 2.17
CA ILE A 127 5.90 -5.94 2.89
C ILE A 127 4.47 -6.00 2.37
N HIS A 128 4.03 -7.17 1.91
CA HIS A 128 2.72 -7.32 1.28
C HIS A 128 2.08 -8.65 1.63
N GLY A 129 0.79 -8.64 1.92
CA GLY A 129 0.00 -9.84 2.15
C GLY A 129 -0.38 -10.53 0.83
N ASP A 130 -0.30 -11.84 0.77
CA ASP A 130 -0.69 -12.60 -0.43
C ASP A 130 -2.21 -12.71 -0.63
N LEU A 131 -3.00 -12.44 0.43
CA LEU A 131 -4.45 -12.35 0.39
C LEU A 131 -4.97 -10.91 0.41
N ASP A 132 -4.17 -9.96 -0.02
CA ASP A 132 -4.60 -8.55 -0.14
C ASP A 132 -5.63 -8.39 -1.26
N ALA A 133 -6.90 -8.28 -0.88
CA ALA A 133 -8.01 -8.08 -1.81
C ALA A 133 -8.16 -6.62 -2.27
N SER A 134 -7.62 -5.66 -1.50
CA SER A 134 -7.70 -4.22 -1.80
C SER A 134 -6.65 -3.81 -2.84
N ALA A 135 -5.45 -4.38 -2.74
CA ALA A 135 -4.33 -4.13 -3.64
C ALA A 135 -3.63 -5.46 -3.98
N PRO A 136 -4.19 -6.29 -4.90
CA PRO A 136 -3.64 -7.61 -5.19
C PRO A 136 -2.14 -7.58 -5.46
N ILE A 137 -1.38 -8.41 -4.74
CA ILE A 137 0.09 -8.39 -4.72
C ILE A 137 0.72 -8.49 -6.10
N ASP A 138 0.11 -9.29 -7.00
CA ASP A 138 0.63 -9.49 -8.36
C ASP A 138 0.45 -8.25 -9.25
N LEU A 139 -0.56 -7.43 -8.97
CA LEU A 139 -0.77 -6.17 -9.64
C LEU A 139 0.10 -5.04 -9.07
N THR A 140 0.47 -5.14 -7.81
CA THR A 140 1.04 -4.03 -7.02
C THR A 140 2.41 -4.36 -6.41
N GLY A 141 2.49 -5.03 -5.28
CA GLY A 141 3.73 -5.24 -4.52
C GLY A 141 4.86 -5.90 -5.29
N ARG A 142 4.57 -6.96 -6.06
CA ARG A 142 5.59 -7.64 -6.91
C ARG A 142 6.09 -6.73 -8.03
N ARG A 143 5.19 -5.99 -8.66
CA ARG A 143 5.55 -5.02 -9.72
C ARG A 143 6.31 -3.83 -9.17
N THR A 144 5.93 -3.35 -7.98
CA THR A 144 6.66 -2.31 -7.27
C THR A 144 8.09 -2.74 -6.97
N ALA A 145 8.27 -3.96 -6.44
CA ALA A 145 9.59 -4.51 -6.17
C ALA A 145 10.46 -4.65 -7.43
N ALA A 146 9.87 -5.04 -8.54
CA ALA A 146 10.58 -5.16 -9.82
C ALA A 146 11.07 -3.81 -10.39
N LEU A 147 10.43 -2.69 -10.00
CA LEU A 147 10.78 -1.35 -10.49
C LEU A 147 11.77 -0.61 -9.59
N ILE A 148 11.91 -0.99 -8.32
CA ILE A 148 12.88 -0.38 -7.39
C ILE A 148 14.13 -1.27 -7.34
N THR A 149 15.21 -0.82 -7.94
CA THR A 149 16.49 -1.56 -7.95
C THR A 149 16.98 -1.81 -6.54
N GLY A 150 17.27 -3.08 -6.22
CA GLY A 150 17.78 -3.48 -4.90
C GLY A 150 16.74 -3.47 -3.78
N SER A 151 15.46 -3.31 -4.08
CA SER A 151 14.41 -3.46 -3.08
C SER A 151 14.29 -4.91 -2.60
N ARG A 152 13.80 -5.09 -1.38
CA ARG A 152 13.51 -6.38 -0.77
C ARG A 152 12.01 -6.52 -0.58
N LEU A 153 11.42 -7.60 -1.09
CA LEU A 153 10.00 -7.92 -0.90
C LEU A 153 9.85 -9.06 0.11
N LEU A 154 9.09 -8.82 1.18
CA LEU A 154 8.60 -9.83 2.09
C LEU A 154 7.12 -10.08 1.83
N VAL A 155 6.77 -11.30 1.50
CA VAL A 155 5.39 -11.73 1.31
C VAL A 155 4.88 -12.34 2.61
N TYR A 156 3.78 -11.81 3.13
CA TYR A 156 3.13 -12.32 4.34
C TYR A 156 2.00 -13.25 3.95
N GLU A 157 2.25 -14.54 4.11
CA GLU A 157 1.27 -15.59 3.83
C GLU A 157 0.03 -15.45 4.74
N GLY A 158 -1.14 -15.51 4.13
CA GLY A 158 -2.43 -15.37 4.80
C GLY A 158 -2.83 -13.93 5.14
N SER A 159 -1.94 -12.95 4.98
CA SER A 159 -2.20 -11.56 5.34
C SER A 159 -2.98 -10.81 4.25
N GLY A 160 -3.81 -9.86 4.68
CA GLY A 160 -4.53 -8.94 3.81
C GLY A 160 -3.91 -7.54 3.79
N HIS A 161 -4.68 -6.58 3.31
CA HIS A 161 -4.28 -5.16 3.24
C HIS A 161 -4.01 -4.54 4.61
N GLY A 162 -4.76 -4.98 5.63
CA GLY A 162 -4.68 -4.52 7.01
C GLY A 162 -3.54 -5.12 7.84
N LEU A 163 -2.48 -5.63 7.20
CA LEU A 163 -1.35 -6.29 7.85
C LEU A 163 -0.69 -5.42 8.94
N TYR A 164 -0.72 -4.10 8.81
CA TYR A 164 -0.16 -3.19 9.81
C TYR A 164 -0.84 -3.31 11.19
N ALA A 165 -2.11 -3.66 11.20
CA ALA A 165 -2.90 -3.85 12.41
C ALA A 165 -2.98 -5.33 12.82
N ALA A 166 -3.25 -6.22 11.86
CA ALA A 166 -3.46 -7.64 12.12
C ALA A 166 -2.17 -8.41 12.41
N ASP A 167 -1.09 -8.06 11.71
CA ASP A 167 0.17 -8.80 11.75
C ASP A 167 1.30 -8.03 12.45
N HIS A 168 0.96 -7.06 13.31
CA HIS A 168 1.93 -6.18 13.97
C HIS A 168 3.01 -6.94 14.76
N ALA A 169 2.70 -8.11 15.31
CA ALA A 169 3.64 -8.94 16.04
C ALA A 169 4.78 -9.48 15.14
N ARG A 170 4.51 -9.68 13.84
CA ARG A 170 5.49 -10.06 12.82
C ARG A 170 6.08 -8.82 12.13
N LEU A 171 5.24 -7.86 11.83
CA LEU A 171 5.61 -6.66 11.08
C LEU A 171 6.64 -5.81 11.83
N ASN A 172 6.42 -5.55 13.11
CA ASN A 172 7.28 -4.66 13.88
C ASN A 172 8.73 -5.16 13.95
N PRO A 173 9.02 -6.44 14.27
CA PRO A 173 10.37 -6.99 14.19
C PRO A 173 11.02 -6.86 12.81
N ASP A 174 10.30 -7.16 11.72
CA ASP A 174 10.84 -7.11 10.37
C ASP A 174 11.21 -5.65 9.97
N VAL A 175 10.34 -4.70 10.29
CA VAL A 175 10.60 -3.27 10.05
C VAL A 175 11.76 -2.77 10.90
N LEU A 176 11.81 -3.11 12.19
CA LEU A 176 12.88 -2.69 13.09
C LEU A 176 14.23 -3.30 12.68
N ALA A 177 14.26 -4.56 12.26
CA ALA A 177 15.48 -5.19 11.74
C ALA A 177 15.99 -4.44 10.51
N PHE A 178 15.10 -4.12 9.55
CA PHE A 178 15.47 -3.37 8.36
C PHE A 178 15.99 -1.96 8.66
N ILE A 179 15.38 -1.26 9.62
CA ILE A 179 15.81 0.09 10.02
C ILE A 179 17.18 0.04 10.69
N GLY A 180 17.45 -1.02 11.47
CA GLY A 180 18.71 -1.19 12.21
C GLY A 180 19.87 -1.72 11.37
N GLU A 181 19.67 -2.13 10.12
CA GLU A 181 20.76 -2.59 9.24
C GLU A 181 21.78 -1.45 9.00
N GLU A 182 23.08 -1.75 9.14
CA GLU A 182 24.11 -0.81 8.73
C GLU A 182 24.03 -0.56 7.22
N ARG A 183 24.15 0.71 6.82
CA ARG A 183 24.22 1.05 5.39
C ARG A 183 25.53 0.46 4.86
N ALA A 184 25.45 -0.53 3.95
CA ALA A 184 26.64 -0.96 3.22
C ALA A 184 27.21 0.29 2.54
N LEU A 185 28.38 0.73 2.97
CA LEU A 185 29.11 1.83 2.33
C LEU A 185 29.30 1.41 0.88
N ALA A 186 28.70 2.15 -0.05
CA ALA A 186 28.98 1.97 -1.47
C ALA A 186 30.47 2.24 -1.66
N ALA A 187 31.18 1.17 -2.01
CA ALA A 187 32.60 1.24 -2.35
C ALA A 187 32.76 1.87 -3.73
#